data_c0beee035309cf09743911b4a0b53512
#
_entry.id   c0beee035309cf09743911b4a0b53512
#
_cell.length_a   1.000
_cell.length_b   1.000
_cell.length_c   1.000
_cell.angle_alpha   90.00
_cell.angle_beta   90.00
_cell.angle_gamma   90.00
#
_symmetry.space_group_name_H-M   'P 1'
#
loop_
_entity.id
_entity.type
_entity.pdbx_description
1 polymer ?
#
loop_
_entity_poly.entity_id
_entity_poly.type
_entity_poly.pdbx_seq_one_letter_code
_entity_poly.pdbx_strand_id
1 'polypeptide(L)'
;MAKKQRIRAIALCLLRRDQRILVHQGYDTLNQRWFARPLGGGIDFGETSQQAVVREIQEELGAAITAVKLLATVESIFDYEGKPGHEIVFVYDGEFVDQSLYQQETLTVVEGTRRFQAHWRSLEELAMAGVTLVPEAITSLI
;
A
#
# COMPACT_ATOMS: atom_id res chain seq x y z
N MET A 1 16.84 -25.15 -0.68
CA MET A 1 17.59 -24.02 -0.11
C MET A 1 16.66 -22.95 0.41
N ALA A 2 16.93 -22.47 1.61
CA ALA A 2 16.17 -21.35 2.17
C ALA A 2 16.48 -20.08 1.37
N LYS A 3 15.46 -19.24 1.16
CA LYS A 3 15.65 -17.92 0.57
C LYS A 3 16.48 -17.04 1.48
N LYS A 4 17.42 -16.33 0.92
CA LYS A 4 18.20 -15.36 1.67
C LYS A 4 17.27 -14.21 2.10
N GLN A 5 17.32 -13.89 3.38
CA GLN A 5 16.60 -12.72 3.92
C GLN A 5 17.25 -11.45 3.39
N ARG A 6 16.42 -10.46 3.08
CA ARG A 6 16.92 -9.17 2.59
C ARG A 6 15.96 -8.05 2.97
N ILE A 7 16.53 -6.86 3.02
CA ILE A 7 15.76 -5.64 3.22
C ILE A 7 15.21 -5.22 1.87
N ARG A 8 13.89 -5.04 1.77
CA ARG A 8 13.24 -4.62 0.54
C ARG A 8 12.92 -3.13 0.59
N ALA A 9 13.19 -2.44 -0.50
CA ALA A 9 12.75 -1.05 -0.67
C ALA A 9 11.43 -1.05 -1.41
N ILE A 10 10.40 -0.41 -0.85
CA ILE A 10 9.08 -0.33 -1.46
C ILE A 10 8.56 1.10 -1.44
N ALA A 11 7.62 1.40 -2.33
CA ALA A 11 6.96 2.70 -2.41
C ALA A 11 5.45 2.50 -2.36
N LEU A 12 4.78 3.22 -1.46
CA LEU A 12 3.33 3.18 -1.30
C LEU A 12 2.73 4.54 -1.57
N CYS A 13 1.50 4.56 -2.06
CA CYS A 13 0.77 5.80 -2.34
C CYS A 13 -0.47 5.92 -1.47
N LEU A 14 -0.62 7.05 -0.81
CA LEU A 14 -1.84 7.40 -0.09
C LEU A 14 -2.77 8.13 -1.06
N LEU A 15 -3.72 7.40 -1.62
CA LEU A 15 -4.76 7.95 -2.47
C LEU A 15 -5.96 8.23 -1.56
N ARG A 16 -6.42 9.47 -1.54
CA ARG A 16 -7.39 9.93 -0.55
C ARG A 16 -8.73 10.30 -1.18
N ARG A 17 -9.81 9.91 -0.51
CA ARG A 17 -11.17 10.35 -0.83
C ARG A 17 -11.82 10.78 0.48
N ASP A 18 -11.99 12.08 0.66
CA ASP A 18 -12.42 12.66 1.93
C ASP A 18 -11.45 12.25 3.04
N GLN A 19 -11.93 11.59 4.10
CA GLN A 19 -11.09 11.11 5.19
C GLN A 19 -10.70 9.65 5.04
N ARG A 20 -10.84 9.11 3.84
CA ARG A 20 -10.55 7.71 3.54
C ARG A 20 -9.35 7.60 2.63
N ILE A 21 -8.63 6.50 2.77
CA ILE A 21 -7.53 6.14 1.87
C ILE A 21 -7.86 4.82 1.18
N LEU A 22 -7.26 4.62 0.02
CA LEU A 22 -7.44 3.40 -0.74
C LEU A 22 -6.48 2.33 -0.21
N VAL A 23 -7.02 1.22 0.26
CA VAL A 23 -6.24 0.12 0.84
C VAL A 23 -6.77 -1.23 0.34
N HIS A 24 -5.91 -2.22 0.37
CA HIS A 24 -6.33 -3.61 0.26
C HIS A 24 -6.12 -4.30 1.60
N GLN A 25 -6.93 -5.32 1.87
CA GLN A 25 -6.88 -6.04 3.13
C GLN A 25 -6.35 -7.46 2.94
N GLY A 26 -5.65 -7.94 3.95
CA GLY A 26 -5.17 -9.30 4.02
C GLY A 26 -5.35 -9.85 5.41
N TYR A 27 -5.19 -11.16 5.54
CA TYR A 27 -5.30 -11.85 6.82
C TYR A 27 -4.04 -12.65 7.07
N ASP A 28 -3.44 -12.42 8.24
CA ASP A 28 -2.28 -13.17 8.72
C ASP A 28 -2.81 -14.34 9.55
N THR A 29 -2.70 -15.55 9.04
CA THR A 29 -3.27 -16.74 9.68
C THR A 29 -2.54 -17.10 10.96
N LEU A 30 -1.22 -16.91 11.01
CA LEU A 30 -0.43 -17.28 12.19
C LEU A 30 -0.63 -16.29 13.33
N ASN A 31 -0.67 -15.01 13.04
CA ASN A 31 -0.91 -13.97 14.04
C ASN A 31 -2.41 -13.72 14.26
N GLN A 32 -3.26 -14.36 13.47
CA GLN A 32 -4.73 -14.26 13.56
C GLN A 32 -5.20 -12.80 13.57
N ARG A 33 -4.74 -12.02 12.58
CA ARG A 33 -5.16 -10.64 12.49
C ARG A 33 -5.37 -10.19 11.06
N TRP A 34 -6.35 -9.30 10.89
CA TRP A 34 -6.58 -8.59 9.64
C TRP A 34 -5.67 -7.37 9.56
N PHE A 35 -5.18 -7.09 8.39
CA PHE A 35 -4.41 -5.87 8.13
C PHE A 35 -4.87 -5.22 6.84
N ALA A 36 -4.57 -3.93 6.70
CA ALA A 36 -4.80 -3.16 5.49
C ALA A 36 -3.52 -2.43 5.12
N ARG A 37 -3.30 -2.28 3.83
CA ARG A 37 -2.09 -1.66 3.30
C ARG A 37 -2.45 -0.77 2.11
N PRO A 38 -1.87 0.45 2.02
CA PRO A 38 -1.98 1.25 0.80
C PRO A 38 -1.37 0.52 -0.40
N LEU A 39 -1.70 0.98 -1.60
CA LEU A 39 -1.22 0.37 -2.83
C LEU A 39 0.19 0.85 -3.16
N GLY A 40 0.91 0.01 -3.85
CA GLY A 40 2.28 0.24 -4.26
C GLY A 40 3.05 -1.06 -4.32
N GLY A 41 4.36 -0.99 -4.35
CA GLY A 41 5.18 -2.18 -4.44
C GLY A 41 6.67 -1.91 -4.46
N GLY A 42 7.43 -2.92 -4.85
CA GLY A 42 8.89 -2.88 -4.81
C GLY A 42 9.49 -1.88 -5.79
N ILE A 43 10.58 -1.26 -5.35
CA ILE A 43 11.38 -0.38 -6.20
C ILE A 43 12.35 -1.25 -6.97
N ASP A 44 12.38 -1.10 -8.29
CA ASP A 44 13.29 -1.86 -9.14
C ASP A 44 14.68 -1.20 -9.15
N PHE A 45 15.70 -2.02 -9.36
CA PHE A 45 17.07 -1.50 -9.47
C PHE A 45 17.13 -0.44 -10.58
N GLY A 46 17.73 0.71 -10.26
CA GLY A 46 17.86 1.81 -11.20
C GLY A 46 16.66 2.75 -11.26
N GLU A 47 15.65 2.52 -10.44
CA GLU A 47 14.42 3.30 -10.39
C GLU A 47 14.38 4.13 -9.10
N THR A 48 13.93 5.38 -9.19
CA THR A 48 13.69 6.16 -7.96
C THR A 48 12.39 5.69 -7.30
N SER A 49 12.22 5.99 -6.02
CA SER A 49 10.98 5.66 -5.33
C SER A 49 9.75 6.35 -5.96
N GLN A 50 9.92 7.57 -6.46
CA GLN A 50 8.83 8.28 -7.15
C GLN A 50 8.45 7.60 -8.46
N GLN A 51 9.43 7.16 -9.24
CA GLN A 51 9.18 6.40 -10.46
C GLN A 51 8.48 5.08 -10.13
N ALA A 52 8.92 4.43 -9.07
CA ALA A 52 8.35 3.14 -8.65
C ALA A 52 6.86 3.27 -8.27
N VAL A 53 6.51 4.28 -7.49
CA VAL A 53 5.11 4.43 -7.05
C VAL A 53 4.18 4.71 -8.24
N VAL A 54 4.63 5.52 -9.18
CA VAL A 54 3.85 5.82 -10.40
C VAL A 54 3.66 4.55 -11.24
N ARG A 55 4.72 3.79 -11.44
CA ARG A 55 4.69 2.53 -12.18
C ARG A 55 3.79 1.49 -11.52
N GLU A 56 3.94 1.32 -10.19
CA GLU A 56 3.16 0.33 -9.45
C GLU A 56 1.66 0.62 -9.52
N ILE A 57 1.25 1.88 -9.35
CA ILE A 57 -0.17 2.22 -9.46
C ILE A 57 -0.68 1.98 -10.88
N GLN A 58 0.13 2.28 -11.90
CA GLN A 58 -0.24 1.99 -13.28
C GLN A 58 -0.41 0.49 -13.52
N GLU A 59 0.51 -0.32 -13.00
CA GLU A 59 0.43 -1.78 -13.15
C GLU A 59 -0.77 -2.37 -12.41
N GLU A 60 -0.99 -1.93 -11.18
CA GLU A 60 -2.01 -2.51 -10.31
C GLU A 60 -3.43 -2.06 -10.65
N LEU A 61 -3.61 -0.79 -10.97
CA LEU A 61 -4.94 -0.20 -11.19
C LEU A 61 -5.19 0.24 -12.64
N GLY A 62 -4.16 0.22 -13.49
CA GLY A 62 -4.28 0.79 -14.83
C GLY A 62 -4.52 2.28 -14.80
N ALA A 63 -4.08 2.97 -13.76
CA ALA A 63 -4.38 4.37 -13.52
C ALA A 63 -3.11 5.22 -13.42
N ALA A 64 -3.14 6.39 -14.04
CA ALA A 64 -2.10 7.39 -13.89
C ALA A 64 -2.35 8.23 -12.64
N ILE A 65 -1.28 8.62 -11.95
CA ILE A 65 -1.34 9.50 -10.80
C ILE A 65 -0.51 10.75 -11.05
N THR A 66 -0.88 11.83 -10.35
CA THR A 66 -0.21 13.13 -10.40
C THR A 66 -0.09 13.69 -8.98
N ALA A 67 0.51 14.86 -8.84
CA ALA A 67 0.73 15.52 -7.55
C ALA A 67 1.46 14.60 -6.56
N VAL A 68 2.42 13.84 -7.06
CA VAL A 68 3.16 12.83 -6.29
C VAL A 68 4.18 13.53 -5.40
N LYS A 69 4.04 13.35 -4.08
CA LYS A 69 4.88 14.03 -3.11
C LYS A 69 5.29 13.05 -2.01
N LEU A 70 6.60 12.97 -1.75
CA LEU A 70 7.11 12.16 -0.64
C LEU A 70 6.68 12.73 0.70
N LEU A 71 6.00 11.94 1.50
CA LEU A 71 5.55 12.33 2.84
C LEU A 71 6.52 11.87 3.92
N ALA A 72 7.01 10.64 3.80
CA ALA A 72 7.90 10.06 4.81
C ALA A 72 8.60 8.83 4.25
N THR A 73 9.71 8.49 4.88
CA THR A 73 10.38 7.22 4.69
C THR A 73 10.38 6.52 6.03
N VAL A 74 9.82 5.31 6.09
CA VAL A 74 9.70 4.57 7.33
C VAL A 74 10.38 3.21 7.22
N GLU A 75 10.94 2.76 8.33
CA GLU A 75 11.49 1.42 8.42
C GLU A 75 10.43 0.51 9.04
N SER A 76 10.20 -0.64 8.42
CA SER A 76 9.17 -1.57 8.87
C SER A 76 9.78 -2.96 9.05
N ILE A 77 9.80 -3.41 10.30
CA ILE A 77 10.24 -4.76 10.64
C ILE A 77 9.02 -5.46 11.19
N PHE A 78 8.66 -6.58 10.59
CA PHE A 78 7.40 -7.24 10.89
C PHE A 78 7.51 -8.75 10.73
N ASP A 79 6.46 -9.42 11.12
CA ASP A 79 6.31 -10.86 10.96
C ASP A 79 4.98 -11.10 10.23
N TYR A 80 5.03 -11.88 9.16
CA TYR A 80 3.84 -12.23 8.39
C TYR A 80 3.87 -13.72 8.06
N GLU A 81 2.84 -14.44 8.44
CA GLU A 81 2.73 -15.88 8.23
C GLU A 81 3.96 -16.62 8.76
N GLY A 82 4.47 -16.16 9.92
CA GLY A 82 5.65 -16.76 10.56
C GLY A 82 6.98 -16.42 9.93
N LYS A 83 6.99 -15.53 8.93
CA LYS A 83 8.22 -15.14 8.23
C LYS A 83 8.60 -13.72 8.58
N PRO A 84 9.86 -13.46 8.96
CA PRO A 84 10.29 -12.10 9.23
C PRO A 84 10.37 -11.28 7.94
N GLY A 85 9.93 -10.03 8.02
CA GLY A 85 10.02 -9.08 6.93
C GLY A 85 10.74 -7.82 7.38
N HIS A 86 11.47 -7.20 6.45
CA HIS A 86 12.16 -5.94 6.72
C HIS A 86 12.08 -5.08 5.45
N GLU A 87 11.43 -3.91 5.58
CA GLU A 87 11.20 -3.02 4.43
C GLU A 87 11.56 -1.59 4.77
N ILE A 88 12.12 -0.89 3.79
CA ILE A 88 12.25 0.55 3.81
C ILE A 88 11.11 1.07 2.93
N VAL A 89 10.18 1.80 3.51
CA VAL A 89 8.93 2.19 2.86
C VAL A 89 8.94 3.69 2.57
N PHE A 90 8.90 4.04 1.30
CA PHE A 90 8.75 5.42 0.85
C PHE A 90 7.26 5.68 0.66
N VAL A 91 6.70 6.58 1.48
CA VAL A 91 5.27 6.87 1.49
C VAL A 91 5.00 8.16 0.75
N TYR A 92 4.22 8.07 -0.30
CA TYR A 92 3.88 9.19 -1.18
C TYR A 92 2.42 9.57 -1.03
N ASP A 93 2.16 10.86 -1.17
CA ASP A 93 0.84 11.35 -1.50
C ASP A 93 0.69 11.32 -3.01
N GLY A 94 -0.54 11.18 -3.51
CA GLY A 94 -0.78 11.18 -4.95
C GLY A 94 -2.27 11.34 -5.23
N GLU A 95 -2.57 11.72 -6.48
CA GLU A 95 -3.95 11.90 -6.92
C GLU A 95 -4.15 11.18 -8.24
N PHE A 96 -5.33 10.57 -8.42
CA PHE A 96 -5.70 10.03 -9.72
C PHE A 96 -5.88 11.14 -10.74
N VAL A 97 -5.34 10.95 -11.92
CA VAL A 97 -5.60 11.83 -13.07
C VAL A 97 -7.07 11.66 -13.49
N ASP A 98 -7.55 10.43 -13.56
CA ASP A 98 -8.96 10.12 -13.86
C ASP A 98 -9.80 10.29 -12.58
N GLN A 99 -10.49 11.42 -12.48
CA GLN A 99 -11.30 11.75 -11.31
C GLN A 99 -12.49 10.82 -11.10
N SER A 100 -12.93 10.10 -12.14
CA SER A 100 -14.05 9.16 -12.02
C SER A 100 -13.73 7.99 -11.09
N LEU A 101 -12.45 7.68 -10.89
CA LEU A 101 -12.03 6.60 -10.01
C LEU A 101 -12.41 6.86 -8.54
N TYR A 102 -12.49 8.15 -8.16
CA TYR A 102 -12.90 8.50 -6.81
C TYR A 102 -14.39 8.22 -6.53
N GLN A 103 -15.17 7.98 -7.58
CA GLN A 103 -16.60 7.68 -7.46
C GLN A 103 -16.89 6.19 -7.33
N GLN A 104 -15.89 5.35 -7.55
CA GLN A 104 -16.06 3.91 -7.44
C GLN A 104 -15.96 3.46 -6.00
N GLU A 105 -16.85 2.59 -5.57
CA GLU A 105 -16.85 2.04 -4.20
C GLU A 105 -15.64 1.14 -3.97
N THR A 106 -15.25 0.40 -5.00
CA THR A 106 -14.08 -0.48 -4.98
C THR A 106 -13.32 -0.33 -6.27
N LEU A 107 -12.02 -0.62 -6.23
CA LEU A 107 -11.16 -0.65 -7.39
C LEU A 107 -10.52 -2.02 -7.48
N THR A 108 -10.53 -2.61 -8.66
CA THR A 108 -9.89 -3.91 -8.88
C THR A 108 -8.40 -3.73 -9.03
N VAL A 109 -7.65 -4.45 -8.20
CA VAL A 109 -6.19 -4.47 -8.23
C VAL A 109 -5.75 -5.73 -8.95
N VAL A 110 -4.81 -5.58 -9.89
CA VAL A 110 -4.22 -6.69 -10.63
C VAL A 110 -2.76 -6.81 -10.21
N GLU A 111 -2.38 -7.97 -9.70
CA GLU A 111 -1.00 -8.25 -9.31
C GLU A 111 -0.61 -9.61 -9.88
N GLY A 112 0.12 -9.61 -11.00
CA GLY A 112 0.40 -10.82 -11.75
C GLY A 112 -0.89 -11.46 -12.24
N THR A 113 -1.15 -12.70 -11.82
CA THR A 113 -2.39 -13.41 -12.14
C THR A 113 -3.47 -13.22 -11.08
N ARG A 114 -3.15 -12.56 -9.97
CA ARG A 114 -4.09 -12.33 -8.87
C ARG A 114 -4.92 -11.09 -9.13
N ARG A 115 -6.18 -11.16 -8.72
CA ARG A 115 -7.10 -10.00 -8.73
C ARG A 115 -7.77 -9.93 -7.38
N PHE A 116 -7.82 -8.72 -6.83
CA PHE A 116 -8.49 -8.47 -5.55
C PHE A 116 -9.03 -7.04 -5.54
N GLN A 117 -9.83 -6.72 -4.52
CA GLN A 117 -10.47 -5.42 -4.44
C GLN A 117 -9.75 -4.53 -3.43
N ALA A 118 -9.58 -3.27 -3.81
CA ALA A 118 -9.16 -2.22 -2.90
C ALA A 118 -10.40 -1.42 -2.49
N HIS A 119 -10.39 -0.92 -1.27
CA HIS A 119 -11.51 -0.23 -0.64
C HIS A 119 -11.07 1.10 -0.05
N TRP A 120 -11.98 2.06 -0.03
CA TRP A 120 -11.78 3.32 0.66
C TRP A 120 -12.11 3.12 2.14
N ARG A 121 -11.14 3.39 3.01
CA ARG A 121 -11.32 3.21 4.47
C ARG A 121 -10.71 4.37 5.24
N SER A 122 -11.44 4.84 6.26
CA SER A 122 -10.89 5.77 7.23
C SER A 122 -10.16 5.01 8.32
N LEU A 123 -9.32 5.70 9.08
CA LEU A 123 -8.66 5.09 10.24
C LEU A 123 -9.68 4.58 11.26
N GLU A 124 -10.76 5.34 11.45
CA GLU A 124 -11.85 4.95 12.36
C GLU A 124 -12.53 3.67 11.91
N GLU A 125 -12.84 3.56 10.62
CA GLU A 125 -13.47 2.36 10.06
C GLU A 125 -12.56 1.13 10.23
N LEU A 126 -11.26 1.28 9.99
CA LEU A 126 -10.31 0.19 10.18
C LEU A 126 -10.24 -0.24 11.63
N ALA A 127 -10.15 0.73 12.56
CA ALA A 127 -10.09 0.43 13.99
C ALA A 127 -11.35 -0.30 14.45
N MET A 128 -12.52 0.13 14.03
CA MET A 128 -13.79 -0.50 14.40
C MET A 128 -13.93 -1.91 13.85
N ALA A 129 -13.33 -2.16 12.68
CA ALA A 129 -13.35 -3.49 12.06
C ALA A 129 -12.27 -4.42 12.60
N GLY A 130 -11.39 -3.95 13.49
CA GLY A 130 -10.28 -4.74 14.01
C GLY A 130 -9.19 -4.97 12.97
N VAL A 131 -9.02 -4.04 12.03
CA VAL A 131 -8.03 -4.13 10.95
C VAL A 131 -6.87 -3.19 11.25
N THR A 132 -5.65 -3.73 11.27
CA THR A 132 -4.45 -2.94 11.53
C THR A 132 -3.91 -2.36 10.23
N LEU A 133 -3.75 -1.04 10.18
CA LEU A 133 -3.10 -0.39 9.04
C LEU A 133 -1.59 -0.63 9.14
N VAL A 134 -0.98 -1.11 8.07
CA VAL A 134 0.46 -1.41 8.02
C VAL A 134 1.13 -0.71 6.84
N PRO A 135 2.37 -0.25 6.98
CA PRO A 135 3.14 -0.17 8.23
C PRO A 135 2.45 0.78 9.24
N GLU A 136 2.49 0.42 10.51
CA GLU A 136 1.76 1.19 11.53
C GLU A 136 2.20 2.65 11.62
N ALA A 137 3.46 2.93 11.30
CA ALA A 137 4.02 4.27 11.34
C ALA A 137 3.32 5.26 10.38
N ILE A 138 2.64 4.77 9.34
CA ILE A 138 1.97 5.66 8.38
C ILE A 138 0.66 6.26 8.92
N THR A 139 0.16 5.75 10.04
CA THR A 139 -1.08 6.25 10.65
C THR A 139 -1.02 7.76 10.91
N SER A 140 0.14 8.27 11.31
CA SER A 140 0.30 9.70 11.58
C SER A 140 0.28 10.58 10.32
N LEU A 141 0.33 9.98 9.13
CA LEU A 141 0.32 10.70 7.86
C LEU A 141 -1.08 10.91 7.28
N ILE A 142 -2.08 10.29 7.90
CA ILE A 142 -3.45 10.24 7.37
C ILE A 142 -4.35 11.25 8.07
#